data_a0bc10688f1b0bf799d2eb26e1eb1216
#
_entry.id   a0bc10688f1b0bf799d2eb26e1eb1216
#
_cell.length_a   1.000
_cell.length_b   1.000
_cell.length_c   1.000
_cell.angle_alpha   90.00
_cell.angle_beta   90.00
_cell.angle_gamma   90.00
#
_symmetry.space_group_name_H-M   'P 1'
#
loop_
_entity.id
_entity.type
_entity.pdbx_description
1 polymer ?
#
loop_
_entity_poly.entity_id
_entity_poly.type
_entity_poly.pdbx_seq_one_letter_code
_entity_poly.pdbx_strand_id
1 'polypeptide(L)'
;MTDQTHDAVDVDGFGPIDSLAIAFPGGVIGAEGFNRLLALVDAGTINVLDLEFVTKAEDGSISTIEPHDLAPVDGLDVAIFEGASSGLYTQEDLDEIASFLDTGDVAALIIYEELSLLPAVSAWEQAGGRVIGDGPVTVEELVIALNATED
;
A
#
# COMPACT_ATOMS: atom_id res chain seq x y z
N MET A 1 17.56 -17.92 -18.14
CA MET A 1 16.99 -17.64 -17.78
C MET A 1 16.95 -17.10 -17.10
N THR A 2 17.09 -17.20 -17.50
CA THR A 2 16.71 -16.76 -17.07
C THR A 2 16.44 -16.10 -16.39
N ASP A 3 16.46 -16.11 -16.62
CA ASP A 3 16.03 -15.61 -16.07
C ASP A 3 15.59 -15.21 -15.66
N GLN A 4 15.70 -15.24 -15.84
CA GLN A 4 15.04 -14.96 -15.54
C GLN A 4 14.36 -14.75 -14.99
N THR A 5 14.78 -14.96 -15.24
CA THR A 5 14.00 -14.86 -14.83
C THR A 5 13.50 -14.63 -14.08
N HIS A 6 13.92 -14.54 -14.10
CA HIS A 6 13.28 -14.36 -13.55
C HIS A 6 12.55 -14.26 -13.09
N ASP A 7 13.04 -14.21 -13.15
CA ASP A 7 12.22 -14.42 -12.76
C ASP A 7 11.47 -14.58 -12.17
N ALA A 8 12.35 -14.75 -11.86
CA ALA A 8 10.98 -14.80 -12.31
C ALA A 8 9.96 -14.80 -11.17
N VAL A 9 9.34 -13.67 -11.02
CA VAL A 9 8.24 -13.52 -10.07
C VAL A 9 7.05 -14.33 -10.58
N ASP A 10 6.54 -15.24 -9.75
CA ASP A 10 5.34 -16.00 -10.06
C ASP A 10 4.13 -15.13 -9.75
N VAL A 11 3.58 -14.49 -10.78
CA VAL A 11 2.43 -13.59 -10.60
C VAL A 11 1.19 -14.34 -10.14
N ASP A 12 1.11 -15.65 -10.40
CA ASP A 12 -0.01 -16.45 -9.95
C ASP A 12 0.02 -16.71 -8.45
N GLY A 13 1.21 -16.50 -7.82
CA GLY A 13 1.36 -16.68 -6.37
C GLY A 13 0.97 -15.46 -5.54
N PHE A 14 0.60 -14.34 -6.18
CA PHE A 14 0.24 -13.13 -5.47
C PHE A 14 -1.27 -12.95 -5.39
N GLY A 15 -1.74 -12.41 -4.27
CA GLY A 15 -3.08 -11.88 -4.19
C GLY A 15 -3.16 -10.51 -4.88
N PRO A 16 -4.33 -9.88 -4.89
CA PRO A 16 -4.46 -8.53 -5.45
C PRO A 16 -3.53 -7.56 -4.72
N ILE A 17 -2.90 -6.67 -5.48
CA ILE A 17 -1.98 -5.67 -4.97
C ILE A 17 -2.62 -4.31 -5.17
N ASP A 18 -2.62 -3.50 -4.12
CA ASP A 18 -3.19 -2.16 -4.16
C ASP A 18 -2.31 -1.19 -3.38
N SER A 19 -2.62 0.08 -3.46
CA SER A 19 -1.87 1.12 -2.78
C SER A 19 -2.80 2.04 -2.01
N LEU A 20 -2.24 2.66 -0.98
CA LEU A 20 -2.96 3.61 -0.13
C LEU A 20 -1.98 4.71 0.27
N ALA A 21 -2.42 5.95 0.19
CA ALA A 21 -1.66 7.08 0.67
C ALA A 21 -2.47 7.80 1.74
N ILE A 22 -1.88 8.02 2.91
CA ILE A 22 -2.53 8.67 4.04
C ILE A 22 -1.74 9.92 4.40
N ALA A 23 -2.41 11.06 4.44
CA ALA A 23 -1.79 12.31 4.86
C ALA A 23 -2.01 12.55 6.36
N PHE A 24 -0.95 12.97 7.04
CA PHE A 24 -1.00 13.35 8.44
C PHE A 24 -0.72 14.85 8.54
N PRO A 25 -1.77 15.65 8.73
CA PRO A 25 -1.61 17.11 8.80
C PRO A 25 -0.63 17.51 9.91
N GLY A 26 0.28 18.40 9.57
CA GLY A 26 1.30 18.87 10.52
C GLY A 26 2.29 17.80 10.95
N GLY A 27 2.27 16.64 10.30
CA GLY A 27 3.17 15.54 10.63
C GLY A 27 2.79 14.77 11.88
N VAL A 28 1.57 14.93 12.38
CA VAL A 28 1.11 14.24 13.59
C VAL A 28 0.58 12.86 13.22
N ILE A 29 1.34 11.84 13.55
CA ILE A 29 1.02 10.45 13.21
C ILE A 29 0.34 9.78 14.40
N GLY A 30 -0.82 9.14 14.15
CA GLY A 30 -1.53 8.39 15.19
C GLY A 30 -1.05 6.95 15.24
N ALA A 31 -0.83 6.45 16.45
CA ALA A 31 -0.32 5.09 16.65
C ALA A 31 -1.34 4.01 16.31
N GLU A 32 -2.61 4.26 16.58
CA GLU A 32 -3.62 3.21 16.50
C GLU A 32 -3.75 2.63 15.10
N GLY A 33 -3.74 3.47 14.06
CA GLY A 33 -3.86 2.99 12.69
C GLY A 33 -2.71 2.06 12.31
N PHE A 34 -1.48 2.42 12.69
CA PHE A 34 -0.32 1.59 12.39
C PHE A 34 -0.33 0.30 13.20
N ASN A 35 -0.79 0.36 14.45
CA ASN A 35 -0.90 -0.87 15.25
C ASN A 35 -1.94 -1.81 14.67
N ARG A 36 -3.03 -1.28 14.12
CA ARG A 36 -4.02 -2.11 13.43
C ARG A 36 -3.47 -2.68 12.13
N LEU A 37 -2.66 -1.89 11.40
CA LEU A 37 -1.98 -2.38 10.20
C LEU A 37 -1.09 -3.57 10.55
N LEU A 38 -0.30 -3.45 11.61
CA LEU A 38 0.57 -4.52 12.06
C LEU A 38 -0.23 -5.78 12.46
N ALA A 39 -1.38 -5.58 13.08
CA ALA A 39 -2.24 -6.70 13.43
C ALA A 39 -2.75 -7.44 12.19
N LEU A 40 -3.05 -6.71 11.11
CA LEU A 40 -3.46 -7.34 9.86
C LEU A 40 -2.33 -8.14 9.23
N VAL A 41 -1.11 -7.62 9.31
CA VAL A 41 0.07 -8.34 8.81
C VAL A 41 0.30 -9.60 9.64
N ASP A 42 0.25 -9.47 10.97
CA ASP A 42 0.46 -10.61 11.87
C ASP A 42 -0.59 -11.70 11.67
N ALA A 43 -1.82 -11.29 11.36
CA ALA A 43 -2.91 -12.24 11.12
C ALA A 43 -2.86 -12.88 9.73
N GLY A 44 -1.95 -12.43 8.87
CA GLY A 44 -1.86 -12.94 7.50
C GLY A 44 -2.96 -12.45 6.59
N THR A 45 -3.64 -11.37 6.96
CA THR A 45 -4.72 -10.79 6.15
C THR A 45 -4.16 -9.99 4.97
N ILE A 46 -3.05 -9.28 5.20
CA ILE A 46 -2.34 -8.54 4.17
C ILE A 46 -0.85 -8.77 4.29
N ASN A 47 -0.13 -8.46 3.22
CA ASN A 47 1.32 -8.39 3.23
C ASN A 47 1.71 -7.00 2.76
N VAL A 48 2.52 -6.29 3.53
CA VAL A 48 2.99 -4.96 3.14
C VAL A 48 4.22 -5.14 2.26
N LEU A 49 4.11 -4.67 1.02
CA LEU A 49 5.18 -4.78 0.03
C LEU A 49 6.09 -3.56 0.03
N ASP A 50 5.54 -2.40 0.41
CA ASP A 50 6.29 -1.15 0.47
C ASP A 50 5.61 -0.23 1.48
N LEU A 51 6.40 0.44 2.29
CA LEU A 51 5.92 1.48 3.20
C LEU A 51 6.94 2.59 3.21
N GLU A 52 6.53 3.78 2.78
CA GLU A 52 7.39 4.94 2.72
C GLU A 52 6.71 6.12 3.42
N PHE A 53 7.52 6.93 4.06
CA PHE A 53 7.06 8.19 4.64
C PHE A 53 7.67 9.33 3.84
N VAL A 54 6.86 10.32 3.50
CA VAL A 54 7.30 11.49 2.74
C VAL A 54 6.79 12.77 3.40
N THR A 55 7.47 13.86 3.13
CA THR A 55 7.05 15.18 3.63
C THR A 55 7.24 16.22 2.53
N LYS A 56 6.48 17.30 2.62
CA LYS A 56 6.54 18.41 1.67
C LYS A 56 7.23 19.59 2.31
N ALA A 57 8.27 20.09 1.64
CA ALA A 57 9.01 21.26 2.08
C ALA A 57 8.33 22.56 1.66
N GLU A 58 8.83 23.68 2.20
CA GLU A 58 8.28 25.00 1.89
C GLU A 58 8.39 25.38 0.43
N ASP A 59 9.40 24.86 -0.27
CA ASP A 59 9.57 25.11 -1.70
C ASP A 59 8.70 24.22 -2.57
N GLY A 60 7.85 23.37 -1.93
CA GLY A 60 6.97 22.47 -2.65
C GLY A 60 7.58 21.12 -2.99
N SER A 61 8.88 20.93 -2.73
CA SER A 61 9.52 19.65 -3.02
C SER A 61 9.08 18.59 -2.02
N ILE A 62 9.07 17.34 -2.48
CA ILE A 62 8.75 16.21 -1.63
C ILE A 62 10.02 15.41 -1.38
N SER A 63 10.17 14.93 -0.15
CA SER A 63 11.32 14.10 0.21
C SER A 63 10.88 12.96 1.10
N THR A 64 11.63 11.85 1.04
CA THR A 64 11.37 10.71 1.91
C THR A 64 11.91 10.98 3.31
N ILE A 65 11.27 10.40 4.30
CA ILE A 65 11.71 10.44 5.69
C ILE A 65 11.96 9.02 6.14
N GLU A 66 13.16 8.76 6.67
CA GLU A 66 13.42 7.45 7.26
C GLU A 66 12.60 7.30 8.55
N PRO A 67 12.13 6.09 8.89
CA PRO A 67 11.33 5.91 10.11
C PRO A 67 12.01 6.45 11.36
N HIS A 68 13.34 6.33 11.49
CA HIS A 68 14.05 6.81 12.65
C HIS A 68 14.10 8.36 12.73
N ASP A 69 13.80 9.03 11.63
CA ASP A 69 13.76 10.49 11.59
C ASP A 69 12.35 11.05 11.85
N LEU A 70 11.35 10.18 11.95
CA LEU A 70 10.01 10.61 12.33
C LEU A 70 9.99 11.04 13.78
N ALA A 71 9.13 12.02 14.09
CA ALA A 71 8.92 12.40 15.48
C ALA A 71 8.41 11.18 16.27
N PRO A 72 8.84 11.02 17.53
CA PRO A 72 8.36 9.88 18.32
C PRO A 72 6.84 9.86 18.42
N VAL A 73 6.27 8.65 18.31
CA VAL A 73 4.83 8.45 18.39
C VAL A 73 4.54 7.56 19.60
N ASP A 74 3.75 8.08 20.53
CA ASP A 74 3.39 7.30 21.73
C ASP A 74 2.61 6.08 21.33
N GLY A 75 3.02 4.91 21.84
CA GLY A 75 2.33 3.67 21.57
C GLY A 75 2.70 2.98 20.26
N LEU A 76 3.69 3.52 19.54
CA LEU A 76 4.15 2.92 18.29
C LEU A 76 5.67 3.00 18.22
N ASP A 77 6.30 1.86 17.99
CA ASP A 77 7.74 1.80 17.74
C ASP A 77 7.96 1.92 16.22
N VAL A 78 8.30 3.14 15.77
CA VAL A 78 8.48 3.40 14.34
C VAL A 78 9.68 2.65 13.76
N ALA A 79 10.60 2.19 14.61
CA ALA A 79 11.78 1.46 14.15
C ALA A 79 11.41 0.15 13.44
N ILE A 80 10.24 -0.41 13.70
CA ILE A 80 9.81 -1.64 13.03
C ILE A 80 9.60 -1.44 11.53
N PHE A 81 9.46 -0.20 11.08
CA PHE A 81 9.29 0.12 9.66
C PHE A 81 10.62 0.34 8.94
N GLU A 82 11.75 0.25 9.67
CA GLU A 82 13.06 0.37 9.02
C GLU A 82 13.22 -0.71 7.97
N GLY A 83 13.67 -0.30 6.78
CA GLY A 83 13.86 -1.23 5.67
C GLY A 83 12.59 -1.60 4.93
N ALA A 84 11.44 -1.03 5.28
CA ALA A 84 10.18 -1.34 4.60
C ALA A 84 10.04 -0.64 3.25
N SER A 85 10.86 0.37 2.97
CA SER A 85 10.81 1.08 1.69
C SER A 85 11.48 0.26 0.61
N SER A 86 10.76 0.00 -0.47
CA SER A 86 11.23 -0.81 -1.60
C SER A 86 11.50 0.03 -2.84
N GLY A 87 11.29 1.34 -2.79
CA GLY A 87 11.54 2.23 -3.92
C GLY A 87 10.58 2.03 -5.08
N LEU A 88 9.36 1.58 -4.80
CA LEU A 88 8.38 1.31 -5.84
C LEU A 88 7.68 2.56 -6.37
N TYR A 89 7.77 3.68 -5.64
CA TYR A 89 7.15 4.94 -6.06
C TYR A 89 8.09 5.71 -6.97
N THR A 90 7.57 6.19 -8.11
CA THR A 90 8.33 7.02 -9.04
C THR A 90 8.27 8.48 -8.60
N GLN A 91 9.14 9.32 -9.17
CA GLN A 91 9.09 10.76 -8.90
C GLN A 91 7.72 11.35 -9.33
N GLU A 92 7.16 10.84 -10.42
CA GLU A 92 5.83 11.28 -10.87
C GLU A 92 4.76 10.97 -9.84
N ASP A 93 4.80 9.77 -9.25
CA ASP A 93 3.89 9.38 -8.17
C ASP A 93 4.03 10.33 -6.98
N LEU A 94 5.26 10.64 -6.60
CA LEU A 94 5.53 11.51 -5.46
C LEU A 94 5.06 12.94 -5.73
N ASP A 95 5.24 13.42 -6.95
CA ASP A 95 4.79 14.77 -7.33
C ASP A 95 3.26 14.86 -7.25
N GLU A 96 2.56 13.80 -7.66
CA GLU A 96 1.10 13.77 -7.55
C GLU A 96 0.67 13.80 -6.09
N ILE A 97 1.33 13.00 -5.26
CA ILE A 97 1.03 12.98 -3.82
C ILE A 97 1.29 14.36 -3.20
N ALA A 98 2.38 15.02 -3.60
CA ALA A 98 2.72 16.34 -3.09
C ALA A 98 1.60 17.35 -3.34
N SER A 99 0.84 17.20 -4.43
CA SER A 99 -0.24 18.12 -4.75
C SER A 99 -1.38 18.08 -3.73
N PHE A 100 -1.46 17.02 -2.93
CA PHE A 100 -2.49 16.87 -1.88
C PHE A 100 -1.98 17.24 -0.49
N LEU A 101 -0.71 17.60 -0.36
CA LEU A 101 -0.10 17.89 0.93
C LEU A 101 0.15 19.37 1.10
N ASP A 102 0.01 19.83 2.35
CA ASP A 102 0.49 21.15 2.75
C ASP A 102 1.91 21.02 3.29
N THR A 103 2.64 22.14 3.29
CA THR A 103 3.99 22.17 3.87
C THR A 103 3.97 21.65 5.29
N GLY A 104 4.88 20.73 5.59
CA GLY A 104 5.01 20.14 6.93
C GLY A 104 4.13 18.92 7.16
N ASP A 105 3.22 18.61 6.25
CA ASP A 105 2.46 17.37 6.33
C ASP A 105 3.40 16.18 6.07
N VAL A 106 3.08 15.05 6.70
CA VAL A 106 3.73 13.78 6.41
C VAL A 106 2.69 12.87 5.77
N ALA A 107 3.09 12.10 4.77
CA ALA A 107 2.24 11.08 4.21
C ALA A 107 2.91 9.71 4.35
N ALA A 108 2.10 8.70 4.62
CA ALA A 108 2.52 7.31 4.56
C ALA A 108 1.99 6.71 3.26
N LEU A 109 2.88 6.10 2.50
CA LEU A 109 2.56 5.48 1.22
C LEU A 109 2.73 3.98 1.39
N ILE A 110 1.67 3.25 1.15
CA ILE A 110 1.63 1.81 1.42
C ILE A 110 1.24 1.07 0.16
N ILE A 111 2.04 0.07 -0.21
CA ILE A 111 1.66 -0.90 -1.24
C ILE A 111 1.51 -2.22 -0.53
N TYR A 112 0.38 -2.86 -0.70
CA TYR A 112 0.08 -4.08 0.03
C TYR A 112 -0.57 -5.11 -0.87
N GLU A 113 -0.42 -6.37 -0.47
CA GLU A 113 -1.02 -7.51 -1.11
C GLU A 113 -2.16 -8.01 -0.23
N GLU A 114 -3.33 -8.22 -0.84
CA GLU A 114 -4.49 -8.74 -0.12
C GLU A 114 -4.43 -10.25 -0.12
N LEU A 115 -4.38 -10.83 1.07
CA LEU A 115 -4.19 -12.27 1.26
C LEU A 115 -5.46 -12.99 1.68
N SER A 116 -6.51 -12.26 2.06
CA SER A 116 -7.67 -12.86 2.69
C SER A 116 -8.41 -13.86 1.79
N LEU A 117 -8.32 -13.69 0.46
CA LEU A 117 -8.99 -14.58 -0.49
C LEU A 117 -8.10 -15.72 -0.97
N LEU A 118 -6.81 -15.72 -0.65
CA LEU A 118 -5.89 -16.74 -1.17
C LEU A 118 -6.33 -18.18 -0.84
N PRO A 119 -6.81 -18.49 0.37
CA PRO A 119 -7.28 -19.85 0.64
C PRO A 119 -8.43 -20.27 -0.28
N ALA A 120 -9.34 -19.35 -0.59
CA ALA A 120 -10.45 -19.65 -1.49
C ALA A 120 -9.94 -19.83 -2.92
N VAL A 121 -9.06 -18.93 -3.36
CA VAL A 121 -8.48 -19.03 -4.71
C VAL A 121 -7.73 -20.34 -4.88
N SER A 122 -6.92 -20.69 -3.88
CA SER A 122 -6.15 -21.94 -3.91
C SER A 122 -7.08 -23.15 -4.02
N ALA A 123 -8.17 -23.16 -3.27
CA ALA A 123 -9.14 -24.25 -3.31
C ALA A 123 -9.81 -24.33 -4.68
N TRP A 124 -10.15 -23.19 -5.26
CA TRP A 124 -10.73 -23.17 -6.61
C TRP A 124 -9.75 -23.68 -7.65
N GLU A 125 -8.48 -23.30 -7.55
CA GLU A 125 -7.46 -23.77 -8.49
C GLU A 125 -7.27 -25.29 -8.39
N GLN A 126 -7.32 -25.83 -7.18
CA GLN A 126 -7.21 -27.27 -6.99
C GLN A 126 -8.40 -28.02 -7.59
N ALA A 127 -9.52 -27.35 -7.72
CA ALA A 127 -10.72 -27.93 -8.34
C ALA A 127 -10.79 -27.68 -9.86
N GLY A 128 -9.74 -27.12 -10.45
CA GLY A 128 -9.66 -26.89 -11.89
C GLY A 128 -9.95 -25.47 -12.33
N GLY A 129 -10.24 -24.58 -11.40
CA GLY A 129 -10.44 -23.17 -11.69
C GLY A 129 -9.11 -22.45 -11.92
N ARG A 130 -9.20 -21.26 -12.45
CA ARG A 130 -8.02 -20.40 -12.62
C ARG A 130 -8.44 -18.95 -12.58
N VAL A 131 -7.54 -18.10 -12.09
CA VAL A 131 -7.77 -16.66 -12.09
C VAL A 131 -7.62 -16.15 -13.52
N ILE A 132 -8.62 -15.46 -14.03
CA ILE A 132 -8.59 -14.90 -15.39
C ILE A 132 -8.62 -13.37 -15.36
N GLY A 133 -8.73 -12.77 -14.19
CA GLY A 133 -8.69 -11.32 -14.05
C GLY A 133 -8.68 -10.93 -12.59
N ASP A 134 -8.02 -9.84 -12.29
CA ASP A 134 -7.99 -9.24 -10.97
C ASP A 134 -7.70 -7.73 -11.12
N GLY A 135 -7.66 -7.04 -10.01
CA GLY A 135 -7.29 -5.63 -10.01
C GLY A 135 -8.32 -4.78 -9.28
N PRO A 136 -7.98 -3.51 -9.08
CA PRO A 136 -8.83 -2.60 -8.33
C PRO A 136 -10.07 -2.20 -9.12
N VAL A 137 -11.15 -1.91 -8.38
CA VAL A 137 -12.37 -1.32 -8.93
C VAL A 137 -12.56 0.00 -8.21
N THR A 138 -12.68 1.09 -8.94
CA THR A 138 -12.90 2.40 -8.34
C THR A 138 -14.34 2.53 -7.86
N VAL A 139 -14.57 3.44 -6.90
CA VAL A 139 -15.92 3.72 -6.43
C VAL A 139 -16.79 4.22 -7.59
N GLU A 140 -16.21 5.03 -8.49
CA GLU A 140 -16.93 5.51 -9.66
C GLU A 140 -17.38 4.36 -10.55
N GLU A 141 -16.48 3.42 -10.83
CA GLU A 141 -16.83 2.24 -11.64
C GLU A 141 -17.92 1.41 -10.99
N LEU A 142 -17.84 1.27 -9.65
CA LEU A 142 -18.85 0.53 -8.90
C LEU A 142 -20.22 1.21 -8.99
N VAL A 143 -20.27 2.53 -8.82
CA VAL A 143 -21.51 3.28 -8.90
C VAL A 143 -22.15 3.15 -10.29
N ILE A 144 -21.34 3.25 -11.34
CA ILE A 144 -21.83 3.08 -12.71
C ILE A 144 -22.44 1.69 -12.89
N ALA A 145 -21.77 0.67 -12.41
CA ALA A 145 -22.25 -0.71 -12.53
C ALA A 145 -23.57 -0.91 -11.77
N LEU A 146 -23.68 -0.37 -10.56
CA LEU A 146 -24.90 -0.48 -9.76
C LEU A 146 -26.07 0.24 -10.43
N ASN A 147 -25.83 1.42 -10.99
CA ASN A 147 -26.90 2.16 -11.69
C ASN A 147 -27.37 1.42 -12.92
N ALA A 148 -26.47 0.75 -13.63
CA ALA A 148 -26.86 -0.04 -14.81
C ALA A 148 -27.75 -1.22 -14.46
N THR A 149 -27.59 -1.80 -13.26
CA THR A 149 -28.38 -2.95 -12.84
C THR A 149 -29.75 -2.56 -12.29
N GLU A 150 -29.98 -1.29 -12.02
CA GLU A 150 -31.29 -0.80 -11.53
C GLU A 150 -32.29 -0.59 -12.67
N ASP A 151 -31.84 -0.57 -13.89
CA ASP A 151 -32.72 -0.41 -15.07
C ASP A 151 -33.34 -1.78 -15.48
#